data_28b93ff88528ec60e253992d2cae6f7f
#
_entry.id   28b93ff88528ec60e253992d2cae6f7f
#
_cell.length_a   1.000
_cell.length_b   1.000
_cell.length_c   1.000
_cell.angle_alpha   90.00
_cell.angle_beta   90.00
_cell.angle_gamma   90.00
#
_symmetry.space_group_name_H-M   'P 1'
#
loop_
_entity.id
_entity.type
_entity.pdbx_description
1 polymer ?
#
loop_
_entity_poly.entity_id
_entity_poly.type
_entity_poly.pdbx_seq_one_letter_code
_entity_poly.pdbx_strand_id
1 'polypeptide(L)'
;MRSRSSIAVWRSPTRPSRNAVLALAFAALAFAGAAHAQDAASAPKRPVHTFSIVARDPATGELGVAVQSHWFSVGPIVPWVEAGVGAVATQSFVDPSYGKLGLDLMRAGKSAPEALKALIAGDAASDVRQVAMIDTQGRVAAHTGAKDIQAAGHKVGTNYSVQANLMLNDTVWPAMSRAFEAAKGDLADRMLAALDAAQAAGGDIRGRQSAALILVSGKPTGKPWIDRIFDLRVDDNPEPLKELRRLVVLQRAYNHMNAGDLAVERKDNQGALREYSAAAALAPGSTEMVYWHAVALVNMGRVDESLPLFRQVFKADKNWLTLTPRLVTAGQLPKDQKVIDRILKAAN
;
A
#
# COMPACT_ATOMS: atom_id res chain seq x y z
N MET A 1 89.44 -15.87 -25.21
CA MET A 1 88.55 -16.29 -24.11
C MET A 1 87.14 -16.40 -24.64
N ARG A 2 86.56 -17.62 -24.71
CA ARG A 2 85.32 -17.91 -25.44
C ARG A 2 84.10 -17.73 -24.51
N SER A 3 83.14 -16.88 -24.94
CA SER A 3 81.82 -16.75 -24.28
C SER A 3 80.91 -17.87 -24.79
N ARG A 4 80.23 -18.56 -23.87
CA ARG A 4 79.23 -19.57 -24.20
C ARG A 4 77.83 -18.87 -24.12
N SER A 5 77.12 -18.82 -25.23
CA SER A 5 75.76 -18.43 -25.35
C SER A 5 74.85 -19.62 -24.99
N SER A 6 73.98 -19.42 -23.98
CA SER A 6 72.92 -20.38 -23.62
C SER A 6 71.62 -20.06 -24.40
N ILE A 7 71.20 -20.99 -25.23
CA ILE A 7 69.95 -20.93 -25.97
C ILE A 7 68.84 -21.47 -25.06
N ALA A 8 67.86 -20.58 -24.69
CA ALA A 8 66.67 -21.00 -23.99
C ALA A 8 65.66 -21.61 -24.97
N VAL A 9 65.28 -22.86 -24.76
CA VAL A 9 64.27 -23.55 -25.55
C VAL A 9 62.87 -23.19 -24.98
N TRP A 10 62.09 -22.44 -25.72
CA TRP A 10 60.71 -22.20 -25.42
C TRP A 10 59.86 -23.46 -25.71
N ARG A 11 59.28 -24.09 -24.71
CA ARG A 11 58.22 -25.09 -24.84
C ARG A 11 56.88 -24.47 -25.02
N SER A 12 56.24 -24.72 -26.15
CA SER A 12 54.86 -24.31 -26.42
C SER A 12 53.87 -25.00 -25.45
N PRO A 13 52.83 -24.29 -24.94
CA PRO A 13 51.84 -24.93 -24.09
C PRO A 13 51.01 -25.95 -24.90
N THR A 14 50.91 -27.16 -24.39
CA THR A 14 50.07 -28.23 -24.97
C THR A 14 48.59 -27.82 -24.89
N ARG A 15 47.88 -27.84 -26.03
CA ARG A 15 46.43 -27.64 -26.07
C ARG A 15 45.72 -28.75 -25.30
N PRO A 16 44.73 -28.43 -24.44
CA PRO A 16 43.96 -29.47 -23.76
C PRO A 16 43.20 -30.33 -24.77
N SER A 17 43.14 -31.64 -24.53
CA SER A 17 42.43 -32.57 -25.38
C SER A 17 40.92 -32.27 -25.44
N ARG A 18 40.28 -32.55 -26.60
CA ARG A 18 38.83 -32.35 -26.79
C ARG A 18 37.99 -33.01 -25.69
N ASN A 19 38.49 -34.10 -25.09
CA ASN A 19 37.80 -34.82 -24.01
C ASN A 19 37.85 -34.05 -22.66
N ALA A 20 38.91 -33.27 -22.39
CA ALA A 20 38.99 -32.44 -21.19
C ALA A 20 38.05 -31.23 -21.28
N VAL A 21 37.84 -30.63 -22.46
CA VAL A 21 36.89 -29.53 -22.69
C VAL A 21 35.45 -30.01 -22.57
N LEU A 22 35.13 -31.21 -23.07
CA LEU A 22 33.80 -31.82 -22.91
C LEU A 22 33.49 -32.18 -21.45
N ALA A 23 34.46 -32.68 -20.69
CA ALA A 23 34.24 -32.97 -19.26
C ALA A 23 34.00 -31.71 -18.42
N LEU A 24 34.69 -30.59 -18.73
CA LEU A 24 34.43 -29.29 -18.07
C LEU A 24 33.07 -28.68 -18.45
N ALA A 25 32.62 -28.86 -19.70
CA ALA A 25 31.31 -28.41 -20.13
C ALA A 25 30.17 -29.19 -19.46
N PHE A 26 30.33 -30.52 -19.28
CA PHE A 26 29.34 -31.34 -18.54
C PHE A 26 29.33 -31.04 -17.04
N ALA A 27 30.48 -30.77 -16.43
CA ALA A 27 30.54 -30.34 -15.03
C ALA A 27 29.87 -28.96 -14.80
N ALA A 28 30.05 -28.02 -15.72
CA ALA A 28 29.40 -26.69 -15.65
C ALA A 28 27.87 -26.77 -15.82
N LEU A 29 27.37 -27.68 -16.69
CA LEU A 29 25.92 -27.92 -16.84
C LEU A 29 25.30 -28.64 -15.64
N ALA A 30 26.03 -29.52 -14.96
CA ALA A 30 25.58 -30.19 -13.74
C ALA A 30 25.49 -29.20 -12.54
N PHE A 31 26.41 -28.24 -12.45
CA PHE A 31 26.34 -27.18 -11.42
C PHE A 31 25.26 -26.15 -11.68
N ALA A 32 24.93 -25.84 -12.93
CA ALA A 32 23.83 -24.94 -13.27
C ALA A 32 22.46 -25.55 -12.93
N GLY A 33 22.31 -26.88 -13.00
CA GLY A 33 21.10 -27.59 -12.60
C GLY A 33 20.86 -27.67 -11.08
N ALA A 34 21.93 -27.63 -10.28
CA ALA A 34 21.81 -27.66 -8.81
C ALA A 34 21.44 -26.32 -8.18
N ALA A 35 21.76 -25.19 -8.84
CA ALA A 35 21.43 -23.85 -8.34
C ALA A 35 19.92 -23.52 -8.44
N HIS A 36 19.17 -24.19 -9.32
CA HIS A 36 17.72 -23.98 -9.47
C HIS A 36 16.86 -24.87 -8.55
N ALA A 37 17.45 -25.81 -7.83
CA ALA A 37 16.72 -26.69 -6.90
C ALA A 37 16.66 -26.14 -5.45
N GLN A 38 17.38 -25.08 -5.15
CA GLN A 38 17.43 -24.51 -3.79
C GLN A 38 16.38 -23.41 -3.52
N ASP A 39 15.77 -22.82 -4.54
CA ASP A 39 14.73 -21.81 -4.38
C ASP A 39 13.30 -22.37 -4.21
N ALA A 40 13.14 -23.71 -4.28
CA ALA A 40 11.88 -24.38 -3.96
C ALA A 40 11.68 -24.58 -2.44
N ALA A 41 12.56 -24.05 -1.60
CA ALA A 41 12.50 -24.20 -0.16
C ALA A 41 11.84 -23.00 0.50
N SER A 42 10.62 -23.24 0.95
CA SER A 42 9.85 -22.53 1.98
C SER A 42 8.79 -21.53 1.49
N ALA A 43 7.76 -22.04 0.84
CA ALA A 43 6.44 -21.43 1.07
C ALA A 43 6.19 -21.46 2.59
N PRO A 44 5.69 -20.37 3.19
CA PRO A 44 5.43 -20.33 4.62
C PRO A 44 4.51 -21.49 5.00
N LYS A 45 4.96 -22.33 5.96
CA LYS A 45 4.18 -23.51 6.42
C LYS A 45 2.91 -23.11 7.19
N ARG A 46 2.76 -21.80 7.49
CA ARG A 46 1.57 -21.24 8.13
C ARG A 46 0.80 -20.41 7.12
N PRO A 47 -0.46 -20.72 6.88
CA PRO A 47 -1.27 -19.96 5.95
C PRO A 47 -1.65 -18.58 6.51
N VAL A 48 -1.63 -17.57 5.66
CA VAL A 48 -2.13 -16.21 5.94
C VAL A 48 -3.63 -16.22 5.68
N HIS A 49 -4.39 -16.64 6.70
CA HIS A 49 -5.84 -16.70 6.61
C HIS A 49 -6.45 -15.31 6.70
N THR A 50 -7.41 -15.01 5.84
CA THR A 50 -7.65 -13.61 5.49
C THR A 50 -8.99 -13.47 4.81
N PHE A 51 -9.61 -12.31 4.96
CA PHE A 51 -10.62 -11.85 4.03
C PHE A 51 -10.17 -10.54 3.38
N SER A 52 -10.39 -10.42 2.09
CA SER A 52 -9.94 -9.27 1.30
C SER A 52 -10.88 -8.93 0.16
N ILE A 53 -10.70 -7.76 -0.41
CA ILE A 53 -11.38 -7.28 -1.60
C ILE A 53 -10.38 -6.63 -2.54
N VAL A 54 -10.43 -6.95 -3.83
CA VAL A 54 -9.86 -6.16 -4.91
C VAL A 54 -11.00 -5.43 -5.61
N ALA A 55 -10.84 -4.13 -5.89
CA ALA A 55 -11.91 -3.37 -6.52
C ALA A 55 -11.39 -2.22 -7.38
N ARG A 56 -12.23 -1.81 -8.35
CA ARG A 56 -12.05 -0.63 -9.20
C ARG A 56 -13.29 0.23 -9.13
N ASP A 57 -13.13 1.53 -9.02
CA ASP A 57 -14.22 2.48 -9.22
C ASP A 57 -14.37 2.81 -10.72
N PRO A 58 -15.52 2.52 -11.35
CA PRO A 58 -15.69 2.76 -12.78
C PRO A 58 -15.75 4.24 -13.15
N ALA A 59 -16.09 5.15 -12.22
CA ALA A 59 -16.20 6.57 -12.47
C ALA A 59 -14.85 7.28 -12.41
N THR A 60 -14.02 6.94 -11.41
CA THR A 60 -12.72 7.58 -11.19
C THR A 60 -11.56 6.79 -11.80
N GLY A 61 -11.75 5.48 -12.05
CA GLY A 61 -10.71 4.54 -12.47
C GLY A 61 -9.80 4.09 -11.33
N GLU A 62 -10.01 4.56 -10.10
CA GLU A 62 -9.24 4.15 -8.92
C GLU A 62 -9.26 2.64 -8.75
N LEU A 63 -8.11 2.10 -8.30
CA LEU A 63 -7.92 0.67 -8.04
C LEU A 63 -7.45 0.47 -6.60
N GLY A 64 -7.92 -0.57 -5.95
CA GLY A 64 -7.52 -0.83 -4.57
C GLY A 64 -7.60 -2.29 -4.13
N VAL A 65 -6.92 -2.55 -3.02
CA VAL A 65 -7.04 -3.77 -2.21
C VAL A 65 -7.22 -3.38 -0.76
N ALA A 66 -8.22 -3.98 -0.10
CA ALA A 66 -8.37 -3.92 1.34
C ALA A 66 -8.39 -5.33 1.93
N VAL A 67 -7.82 -5.50 3.13
CA VAL A 67 -7.59 -6.81 3.75
C VAL A 67 -7.61 -6.73 5.27
N GLN A 68 -8.13 -7.78 5.91
CA GLN A 68 -7.91 -8.07 7.34
C GLN A 68 -7.51 -9.52 7.54
N SER A 69 -6.68 -9.77 8.54
CA SER A 69 -6.20 -11.11 8.89
C SER A 69 -5.88 -11.22 10.39
N HIS A 70 -5.99 -12.44 10.93
CA HIS A 70 -5.30 -12.80 12.16
C HIS A 70 -3.86 -13.25 11.83
N TRP A 71 -3.08 -12.30 11.29
CA TRP A 71 -1.68 -12.44 10.93
C TRP A 71 -0.96 -11.14 11.25
N PHE A 72 0.26 -11.21 11.76
CA PHE A 72 1.08 -10.03 11.99
C PHE A 72 1.44 -9.36 10.67
N SER A 73 1.15 -8.06 10.53
CA SER A 73 1.55 -7.23 9.39
C SER A 73 1.16 -7.81 8.02
N VAL A 74 -0.15 -7.98 7.79
CA VAL A 74 -0.68 -8.51 6.52
C VAL A 74 -0.42 -7.60 5.32
N GLY A 75 -0.23 -6.30 5.57
CA GLY A 75 -0.12 -5.26 4.55
C GLY A 75 1.04 -5.44 3.55
N PRO A 76 2.25 -5.87 3.95
CA PRO A 76 3.37 -6.08 3.02
C PRO A 76 3.22 -7.27 2.08
N ILE A 77 2.34 -8.24 2.37
CA ILE A 77 2.32 -9.54 1.69
C ILE A 77 1.06 -9.81 0.86
N VAL A 78 -0.11 -9.33 1.29
CA VAL A 78 -1.38 -9.62 0.61
C VAL A 78 -1.74 -8.60 -0.47
N PRO A 79 -1.76 -7.27 -0.23
CA PRO A 79 -2.22 -6.29 -1.19
C PRO A 79 -1.08 -5.81 -2.10
N TRP A 80 -1.35 -5.81 -3.41
CA TRP A 80 -0.46 -5.32 -4.47
C TRP A 80 -1.28 -4.47 -5.44
N VAL A 81 -0.90 -3.22 -5.61
CA VAL A 81 -1.66 -2.29 -6.47
C VAL A 81 -0.70 -1.37 -7.22
N GLU A 82 -1.02 -1.12 -8.50
CA GLU A 82 -0.28 -0.18 -9.32
C GLU A 82 -1.22 0.64 -10.21
N ALA A 83 -1.08 1.96 -10.14
CA ALA A 83 -1.87 2.90 -10.94
C ALA A 83 -1.67 2.65 -12.44
N GLY A 84 -2.77 2.61 -13.18
CA GLY A 84 -2.75 2.34 -14.62
C GLY A 84 -2.45 0.88 -15.01
N VAL A 85 -2.32 -0.03 -14.05
CA VAL A 85 -2.02 -1.46 -14.28
C VAL A 85 -3.10 -2.35 -13.72
N GLY A 86 -3.28 -2.40 -12.39
CA GLY A 86 -4.22 -3.29 -11.76
C GLY A 86 -4.02 -3.45 -10.26
N ALA A 87 -4.77 -4.40 -9.68
CA ALA A 87 -4.66 -4.77 -8.28
C ALA A 87 -4.71 -6.28 -8.10
N VAL A 88 -3.96 -6.79 -7.13
CA VAL A 88 -3.85 -8.21 -6.78
C VAL A 88 -3.95 -8.37 -5.27
N ALA A 89 -4.76 -9.33 -4.81
CA ALA A 89 -4.73 -9.86 -3.46
C ALA A 89 -4.27 -11.32 -3.51
N THR A 90 -3.21 -11.69 -2.80
CA THR A 90 -2.72 -13.06 -2.66
C THR A 90 -2.69 -13.45 -1.20
N GLN A 91 -3.30 -14.57 -0.84
CA GLN A 91 -3.53 -14.99 0.55
C GLN A 91 -3.64 -16.50 0.68
N SER A 92 -4.07 -17.03 1.85
CA SER A 92 -4.03 -18.44 2.24
C SER A 92 -2.58 -18.92 2.45
N PHE A 93 -2.13 -19.99 1.84
CA PHE A 93 -0.70 -20.27 1.78
C PHE A 93 -0.07 -19.28 0.80
N VAL A 94 0.15 -18.07 1.30
CA VAL A 94 0.48 -16.90 0.49
C VAL A 94 1.76 -17.11 -0.31
N ASP A 95 1.73 -16.73 -1.58
CA ASP A 95 2.90 -16.54 -2.41
C ASP A 95 2.89 -15.09 -2.93
N PRO A 96 3.76 -14.22 -2.38
CA PRO A 96 3.84 -12.82 -2.81
C PRO A 96 4.20 -12.63 -4.28
N SER A 97 4.77 -13.65 -4.94
CA SER A 97 5.10 -13.59 -6.36
C SER A 97 3.88 -13.36 -7.25
N TYR A 98 2.69 -13.85 -6.85
CA TYR A 98 1.43 -13.56 -7.57
C TYR A 98 1.14 -12.05 -7.64
N GLY A 99 1.49 -11.29 -6.59
CA GLY A 99 1.33 -9.84 -6.60
C GLY A 99 2.22 -9.18 -7.65
N LYS A 100 3.54 -9.42 -7.55
CA LYS A 100 4.52 -8.83 -8.46
C LYS A 100 4.33 -9.29 -9.90
N LEU A 101 4.28 -10.60 -10.14
CA LEU A 101 4.17 -11.18 -11.48
C LEU A 101 2.80 -10.91 -12.11
N GLY A 102 1.72 -10.88 -11.31
CA GLY A 102 0.39 -10.51 -11.77
C GLY A 102 0.36 -9.08 -12.33
N LEU A 103 0.94 -8.12 -11.58
CA LEU A 103 1.08 -6.75 -12.06
C LEU A 103 1.99 -6.65 -13.30
N ASP A 104 3.09 -7.40 -13.35
CA ASP A 104 3.99 -7.41 -14.52
C ASP A 104 3.28 -7.94 -15.78
N LEU A 105 2.50 -9.01 -15.67
CA LEU A 105 1.71 -9.55 -16.78
C LEU A 105 0.64 -8.54 -17.24
N MET A 106 -0.07 -7.90 -16.31
CA MET A 106 -1.07 -6.87 -16.65
C MET A 106 -0.40 -5.64 -17.29
N ARG A 107 0.76 -5.22 -16.83
CA ARG A 107 1.57 -4.14 -17.45
C ARG A 107 2.04 -4.51 -18.85
N ALA A 108 2.30 -5.80 -19.10
CA ALA A 108 2.62 -6.33 -20.43
C ALA A 108 1.39 -6.51 -21.34
N GLY A 109 0.20 -6.04 -20.91
CA GLY A 109 -1.03 -6.04 -21.71
C GLY A 109 -1.93 -7.27 -21.54
N LYS A 110 -1.62 -8.20 -20.62
CA LYS A 110 -2.54 -9.29 -20.29
C LYS A 110 -3.69 -8.76 -19.44
N SER A 111 -4.90 -9.33 -19.67
CA SER A 111 -6.02 -9.10 -18.76
C SER A 111 -5.77 -9.76 -17.40
N ALA A 112 -6.45 -9.27 -16.34
CA ALA A 112 -6.37 -9.91 -15.02
C ALA A 112 -6.75 -11.41 -15.07
N PRO A 113 -7.79 -11.85 -15.81
CA PRO A 113 -8.07 -13.28 -15.99
C PRO A 113 -6.96 -14.07 -16.68
N GLU A 114 -6.32 -13.51 -17.72
CA GLU A 114 -5.20 -14.16 -18.40
C GLU A 114 -3.97 -14.27 -17.50
N ALA A 115 -3.65 -13.18 -16.75
CA ALA A 115 -2.54 -13.15 -15.81
C ALA A 115 -2.73 -14.21 -14.70
N LEU A 116 -3.89 -14.24 -14.06
CA LEU A 116 -4.19 -15.22 -13.02
C LEU A 116 -4.12 -16.65 -13.57
N LYS A 117 -4.74 -16.94 -14.72
CA LYS A 117 -4.71 -18.26 -15.35
C LYS A 117 -3.28 -18.73 -15.63
N ALA A 118 -2.41 -17.85 -16.13
CA ALA A 118 -1.02 -18.19 -16.43
C ALA A 118 -0.23 -18.54 -15.16
N LEU A 119 -0.40 -17.76 -14.08
CA LEU A 119 0.30 -17.99 -12.81
C LEU A 119 -0.19 -19.27 -12.12
N ILE A 120 -1.48 -19.51 -12.07
CA ILE A 120 -2.05 -20.75 -11.51
C ILE A 120 -1.56 -21.98 -12.26
N ALA A 121 -1.46 -21.93 -13.59
CA ALA A 121 -0.98 -23.06 -14.40
C ALA A 121 0.49 -23.38 -14.14
N GLY A 122 1.29 -22.40 -13.70
CA GLY A 122 2.72 -22.59 -13.36
C GLY A 122 2.99 -22.97 -11.91
N ASP A 123 1.99 -22.89 -11.01
CA ASP A 123 2.16 -23.16 -9.58
C ASP A 123 1.67 -24.57 -9.20
N ALA A 124 2.60 -25.46 -8.90
CA ALA A 124 2.29 -26.82 -8.43
C ALA A 124 1.53 -26.84 -7.09
N ALA A 125 1.54 -25.74 -6.32
CA ALA A 125 0.83 -25.57 -5.06
C ALA A 125 -0.46 -24.74 -5.20
N SER A 126 -0.97 -24.55 -6.40
CA SER A 126 -2.19 -23.73 -6.65
C SER A 126 -3.41 -24.17 -5.83
N ASP A 127 -3.50 -25.45 -5.45
CA ASP A 127 -4.56 -26.01 -4.63
C ASP A 127 -4.71 -25.37 -3.23
N VAL A 128 -3.66 -24.70 -2.74
CA VAL A 128 -3.65 -24.04 -1.43
C VAL A 128 -3.53 -22.52 -1.55
N ARG A 129 -3.69 -21.95 -2.75
CA ARG A 129 -3.62 -20.50 -3.00
C ARG A 129 -5.00 -19.89 -3.05
N GLN A 130 -5.13 -18.69 -2.52
CA GLN A 130 -6.30 -17.85 -2.80
C GLN A 130 -5.84 -16.51 -3.34
N VAL A 131 -6.21 -16.21 -4.59
CA VAL A 131 -5.74 -15.05 -5.33
C VAL A 131 -6.89 -14.38 -6.07
N ALA A 132 -6.95 -13.05 -6.04
CA ALA A 132 -7.84 -12.27 -6.87
C ALA A 132 -7.07 -11.17 -7.59
N MET A 133 -7.43 -10.90 -8.84
CA MET A 133 -6.82 -9.88 -9.69
C MET A 133 -7.90 -9.06 -10.40
N ILE A 134 -7.64 -7.76 -10.55
CA ILE A 134 -8.45 -6.83 -11.33
C ILE A 134 -7.56 -5.91 -12.15
N ASP A 135 -7.92 -5.66 -13.40
CA ASP A 135 -7.21 -4.74 -14.29
C ASP A 135 -7.91 -3.37 -14.44
N THR A 136 -7.29 -2.46 -15.19
CA THR A 136 -7.80 -1.11 -15.44
C THR A 136 -9.10 -1.08 -16.24
N GLN A 137 -9.48 -2.17 -16.91
CA GLN A 137 -10.75 -2.31 -17.63
C GLN A 137 -11.86 -2.87 -16.72
N GLY A 138 -11.53 -3.18 -15.47
CA GLY A 138 -12.48 -3.79 -14.52
C GLY A 138 -12.73 -5.28 -14.79
N ARG A 139 -11.89 -5.95 -15.58
CA ARG A 139 -11.94 -7.40 -15.76
C ARG A 139 -11.34 -8.05 -14.52
N VAL A 140 -12.06 -9.00 -13.96
CA VAL A 140 -11.75 -9.60 -12.65
C VAL A 140 -11.63 -11.11 -12.81
N ALA A 141 -10.70 -11.69 -12.07
CA ALA A 141 -10.63 -13.12 -11.83
C ALA A 141 -10.23 -13.43 -10.40
N ALA A 142 -10.72 -14.54 -9.87
CA ALA A 142 -10.35 -15.04 -8.55
C ALA A 142 -10.17 -16.57 -8.60
N HIS A 143 -9.29 -17.03 -7.73
CA HIS A 143 -9.00 -18.45 -7.50
C HIS A 143 -9.07 -18.73 -6.01
N THR A 144 -9.77 -19.79 -5.63
CA THR A 144 -9.73 -20.39 -4.29
C THR A 144 -9.36 -21.86 -4.49
N GLY A 145 -8.22 -22.25 -3.97
CA GLY A 145 -7.69 -23.60 -4.13
C GLY A 145 -8.55 -24.65 -3.41
N ALA A 146 -8.62 -25.85 -3.98
CA ALA A 146 -9.46 -26.93 -3.45
C ALA A 146 -9.04 -27.40 -2.03
N LYS A 147 -7.81 -27.11 -1.61
CA LYS A 147 -7.24 -27.42 -0.30
C LYS A 147 -7.12 -26.19 0.60
N ASP A 148 -7.69 -25.04 0.21
CA ASP A 148 -7.80 -23.90 1.12
C ASP A 148 -8.60 -24.29 2.37
N ILE A 149 -8.14 -23.84 3.54
CA ILE A 149 -8.78 -24.22 4.79
C ILE A 149 -10.18 -23.60 4.87
N GLN A 150 -11.19 -24.45 5.10
CA GLN A 150 -12.61 -24.10 5.18
C GLN A 150 -12.89 -23.21 6.44
N ALA A 151 -13.90 -22.31 6.42
CA ALA A 151 -14.71 -21.93 5.29
C ALA A 151 -13.89 -21.04 4.33
N ALA A 152 -13.85 -21.40 3.06
CA ALA A 152 -13.08 -20.69 2.03
C ALA A 152 -13.90 -20.52 0.76
N GLY A 153 -13.79 -19.35 0.13
CA GLY A 153 -14.51 -19.05 -1.11
C GLY A 153 -14.27 -17.61 -1.58
N HIS A 154 -14.82 -17.31 -2.75
CA HIS A 154 -14.81 -15.97 -3.32
C HIS A 154 -16.11 -15.66 -4.05
N LYS A 155 -16.36 -14.38 -4.30
CA LYS A 155 -17.43 -13.91 -5.19
C LYS A 155 -16.88 -12.80 -6.08
N VAL A 156 -16.93 -13.05 -7.39
CA VAL A 156 -16.62 -12.05 -8.41
C VAL A 156 -17.89 -11.28 -8.74
N GLY A 157 -17.78 -9.96 -8.74
CA GLY A 157 -18.82 -9.03 -9.17
C GLY A 157 -18.31 -8.07 -10.24
N THR A 158 -19.11 -7.08 -10.60
CA THR A 158 -18.72 -6.07 -11.58
C THR A 158 -17.68 -5.10 -10.97
N ASN A 159 -16.47 -5.09 -11.51
CA ASN A 159 -15.35 -4.28 -11.04
C ASN A 159 -14.85 -4.64 -9.62
N TYR A 160 -15.09 -5.83 -9.09
CA TYR A 160 -14.52 -6.26 -7.81
C TYR A 160 -14.52 -7.80 -7.65
N SER A 161 -13.70 -8.26 -6.72
CA SER A 161 -13.80 -9.60 -6.13
C SER A 161 -13.59 -9.52 -4.62
N VAL A 162 -14.41 -10.27 -3.89
CA VAL A 162 -14.22 -10.54 -2.46
C VAL A 162 -13.86 -12.01 -2.28
N GLN A 163 -12.90 -12.28 -1.41
CA GLN A 163 -12.41 -13.63 -1.13
C GLN A 163 -12.05 -13.77 0.37
N ALA A 164 -12.23 -14.98 0.87
CA ALA A 164 -11.95 -15.31 2.26
C ALA A 164 -11.58 -16.78 2.42
N ASN A 165 -10.75 -17.11 3.39
CA ASN A 165 -10.36 -18.46 3.77
C ASN A 165 -10.14 -18.58 5.27
N LEU A 166 -10.38 -19.76 5.85
CA LEU A 166 -10.39 -20.05 7.30
C LEU A 166 -11.34 -19.13 8.09
N MET A 167 -12.51 -18.89 7.55
CA MET A 167 -13.53 -18.08 8.20
C MET A 167 -14.32 -18.90 9.22
N LEU A 168 -15.03 -18.20 10.09
CA LEU A 168 -15.96 -18.87 11.04
C LEU A 168 -17.05 -19.64 10.30
N ASN A 169 -17.50 -19.16 9.14
CA ASN A 169 -18.52 -19.77 8.30
C ASN A 169 -18.46 -19.23 6.85
N ASP A 170 -19.26 -19.83 5.97
CA ASP A 170 -19.30 -19.54 4.53
C ASP A 170 -20.17 -18.33 4.13
N THR A 171 -20.76 -17.62 5.09
CA THR A 171 -21.54 -16.40 4.83
C THR A 171 -20.67 -15.15 4.70
N VAL A 172 -19.36 -15.22 5.02
CA VAL A 172 -18.44 -14.08 5.12
C VAL A 172 -18.30 -13.38 3.75
N TRP A 173 -17.86 -14.08 2.69
CA TRP A 173 -17.65 -13.43 1.39
C TRP A 173 -18.97 -13.02 0.70
N PRO A 174 -20.11 -13.72 0.84
CA PRO A 174 -21.40 -13.21 0.39
C PRO A 174 -21.82 -11.92 1.11
N ALA A 175 -21.54 -11.78 2.41
CA ALA A 175 -21.83 -10.57 3.17
C ALA A 175 -20.96 -9.40 2.69
N MET A 176 -19.66 -9.62 2.45
CA MET A 176 -18.76 -8.63 1.86
C MET A 176 -19.28 -8.07 0.54
N SER A 177 -19.68 -8.97 -0.36
CA SER A 177 -20.21 -8.61 -1.69
C SER A 177 -21.46 -7.72 -1.57
N ARG A 178 -22.44 -8.13 -0.78
CA ARG A 178 -23.67 -7.33 -0.57
C ARG A 178 -23.36 -5.95 0.02
N ALA A 179 -22.45 -5.89 0.99
CA ALA A 179 -22.07 -4.64 1.63
C ALA A 179 -21.36 -3.71 0.66
N PHE A 180 -20.41 -4.22 -0.14
CA PHE A 180 -19.71 -3.41 -1.15
C PHE A 180 -20.66 -2.83 -2.21
N GLU A 181 -21.62 -3.63 -2.68
CA GLU A 181 -22.61 -3.20 -3.68
C GLU A 181 -23.60 -2.16 -3.12
N ALA A 182 -24.00 -2.30 -1.85
CA ALA A 182 -24.94 -1.38 -1.19
C ALA A 182 -24.30 -0.09 -0.69
N ALA A 183 -23.01 -0.11 -0.37
CA ALA A 183 -22.31 1.01 0.25
C ALA A 183 -22.23 2.25 -0.66
N LYS A 184 -22.32 3.42 -0.04
CA LYS A 184 -22.15 4.74 -0.66
C LYS A 184 -20.79 5.32 -0.25
N GLY A 185 -20.39 6.39 -0.92
CA GLY A 185 -19.09 7.05 -0.71
C GLY A 185 -18.06 6.69 -1.76
N ASP A 186 -16.82 7.04 -1.48
CA ASP A 186 -15.68 6.72 -2.36
C ASP A 186 -15.30 5.22 -2.29
N LEU A 187 -14.31 4.84 -3.09
CA LEU A 187 -13.89 3.43 -3.16
C LEU A 187 -13.38 2.92 -1.80
N ALA A 188 -12.67 3.75 -1.03
CA ALA A 188 -12.17 3.37 0.29
C ALA A 188 -13.32 3.05 1.27
N ASP A 189 -14.37 3.90 1.33
CA ASP A 189 -15.53 3.67 2.20
C ASP A 189 -16.26 2.38 1.85
N ARG A 190 -16.44 2.11 0.56
CA ARG A 190 -17.10 0.91 0.06
C ARG A 190 -16.30 -0.36 0.38
N MET A 191 -14.98 -0.31 0.23
CA MET A 191 -14.10 -1.42 0.57
C MET A 191 -14.06 -1.68 2.08
N LEU A 192 -14.03 -0.63 2.91
CA LEU A 192 -14.12 -0.76 4.36
C LEU A 192 -15.46 -1.35 4.80
N ALA A 193 -16.58 -0.97 4.15
CA ALA A 193 -17.88 -1.56 4.43
C ALA A 193 -17.91 -3.06 4.14
N ALA A 194 -17.20 -3.52 3.10
CA ALA A 194 -17.05 -4.95 2.83
C ALA A 194 -16.28 -5.67 3.95
N LEU A 195 -15.18 -5.09 4.44
CA LEU A 195 -14.40 -5.69 5.54
C LEU A 195 -15.21 -5.71 6.86
N ASP A 196 -15.96 -4.66 7.17
CA ASP A 196 -16.84 -4.62 8.35
C ASP A 196 -17.91 -5.71 8.28
N ALA A 197 -18.51 -5.90 7.10
CA ALA A 197 -19.51 -6.95 6.89
C ALA A 197 -18.91 -8.35 7.02
N ALA A 198 -17.66 -8.56 6.58
CA ALA A 198 -16.93 -9.80 6.80
C ALA A 198 -16.76 -10.08 8.29
N GLN A 199 -16.30 -9.07 9.04
CA GLN A 199 -16.10 -9.20 10.48
C GLN A 199 -17.43 -9.44 11.22
N ALA A 200 -18.51 -8.76 10.83
CA ALA A 200 -19.84 -8.94 11.42
C ALA A 200 -20.44 -10.33 11.12
N ALA A 201 -20.10 -10.93 9.96
CA ALA A 201 -20.51 -12.28 9.60
C ALA A 201 -19.68 -13.40 10.27
N GLY A 202 -18.73 -13.03 11.15
CA GLY A 202 -17.89 -13.94 11.90
C GLY A 202 -16.38 -13.78 11.65
N GLY A 203 -15.97 -13.33 10.46
CA GLY A 203 -14.58 -13.05 10.12
C GLY A 203 -13.66 -14.27 10.21
N ASP A 204 -12.38 -14.02 10.45
CA ASP A 204 -11.35 -15.03 10.68
C ASP A 204 -11.63 -15.79 12.00
N ILE A 205 -11.71 -17.12 11.91
CA ILE A 205 -12.04 -17.98 13.09
C ILE A 205 -11.01 -17.84 14.22
N ARG A 206 -9.80 -17.40 13.94
CA ARG A 206 -8.74 -17.21 14.94
C ARG A 206 -8.85 -15.85 15.66
N GLY A 207 -9.59 -14.89 15.09
CA GLY A 207 -9.74 -13.55 15.63
C GLY A 207 -9.23 -12.45 14.67
N ARG A 208 -8.75 -11.34 15.26
CA ARG A 208 -8.35 -10.11 14.56
C ARG A 208 -6.91 -9.77 14.93
N GLN A 209 -6.12 -9.25 14.01
CA GLN A 209 -4.77 -8.79 14.34
C GLN A 209 -4.30 -7.63 13.47
N SER A 210 -4.38 -7.73 12.14
CA SER A 210 -3.87 -6.70 11.24
C SER A 210 -4.85 -6.38 10.11
N ALA A 211 -4.71 -5.20 9.51
CA ALA A 211 -5.49 -4.80 8.34
C ALA A 211 -4.69 -3.86 7.46
N ALA A 212 -5.05 -3.77 6.18
CA ALA A 212 -4.46 -2.80 5.27
C ALA A 212 -5.44 -2.33 4.20
N LEU A 213 -5.23 -1.12 3.70
CA LEU A 213 -5.89 -0.55 2.54
C LEU A 213 -4.85 0.13 1.67
N ILE A 214 -4.73 -0.32 0.44
CA ILE A 214 -3.95 0.36 -0.59
C ILE A 214 -4.91 0.78 -1.70
N LEU A 215 -4.88 2.06 -2.06
CA LEU A 215 -5.68 2.66 -3.12
C LEU A 215 -4.81 3.55 -3.98
N VAL A 216 -4.92 3.41 -5.29
CA VAL A 216 -4.18 4.21 -6.26
C VAL A 216 -5.09 4.94 -7.22
N SER A 217 -4.60 6.04 -7.78
CA SER A 217 -5.27 6.87 -8.77
C SER A 217 -5.60 6.08 -10.04
N GLY A 218 -6.77 6.33 -10.62
CA GLY A 218 -7.12 5.85 -11.96
C GLY A 218 -6.37 6.54 -13.09
N LYS A 219 -5.67 7.65 -12.79
CA LYS A 219 -4.87 8.44 -13.76
C LYS A 219 -3.40 8.39 -13.35
N PRO A 220 -2.62 7.44 -13.89
CA PRO A 220 -1.21 7.32 -13.54
C PRO A 220 -0.42 8.53 -14.02
N THR A 221 0.41 9.08 -13.11
CA THR A 221 1.29 10.22 -13.41
C THR A 221 2.68 9.80 -13.87
N GLY A 222 2.99 8.49 -13.83
CA GLY A 222 4.34 7.94 -13.99
C GLY A 222 5.21 8.11 -12.75
N LYS A 223 4.63 8.61 -11.65
CA LYS A 223 5.28 8.79 -10.35
C LYS A 223 4.53 7.98 -9.29
N PRO A 224 4.87 6.71 -9.05
CA PRO A 224 4.10 5.81 -8.19
C PRO A 224 3.85 6.34 -6.78
N TRP A 225 4.78 7.17 -6.25
CA TRP A 225 4.64 7.81 -4.94
C TRP A 225 3.58 8.93 -4.89
N ILE A 226 3.20 9.52 -6.05
CA ILE A 226 2.10 10.50 -6.18
C ILE A 226 0.78 9.78 -6.43
N ASP A 227 0.81 8.69 -7.18
CA ASP A 227 -0.38 7.95 -7.60
C ASP A 227 -1.04 7.19 -6.44
N ARG A 228 -0.36 7.06 -5.30
CA ARG A 228 -0.84 6.37 -4.11
C ARG A 228 -1.74 7.30 -3.30
N ILE A 229 -3.07 7.01 -3.31
CA ILE A 229 -4.08 7.77 -2.55
C ILE A 229 -4.06 7.34 -1.08
N PHE A 230 -4.04 6.02 -0.85
CA PHE A 230 -3.88 5.41 0.46
C PHE A 230 -2.82 4.30 0.40
N ASP A 231 -1.98 4.19 1.43
CA ASP A 231 -1.17 3.03 1.78
C ASP A 231 -1.17 2.96 3.31
N LEU A 232 -2.26 2.44 3.84
CA LEU A 232 -2.52 2.42 5.27
C LEU A 232 -2.45 0.99 5.79
N ARG A 233 -1.71 0.82 6.87
CA ARG A 233 -1.42 -0.49 7.47
C ARG A 233 -1.58 -0.43 8.97
N VAL A 234 -2.25 -1.43 9.49
CA VAL A 234 -2.37 -1.71 10.94
C VAL A 234 -1.73 -3.06 11.14
N ASP A 235 -0.50 -3.08 11.66
CA ASP A 235 0.33 -4.27 11.70
C ASP A 235 -0.06 -5.21 12.84
N ASP A 236 -0.48 -4.66 13.99
CA ASP A 236 -0.90 -5.42 15.17
C ASP A 236 -1.85 -4.59 16.04
N ASN A 237 -3.13 -4.97 16.09
CA ASN A 237 -4.16 -4.29 16.86
C ASN A 237 -5.35 -5.23 17.10
N PRO A 238 -5.93 -5.28 18.32
CA PRO A 238 -7.12 -6.10 18.59
C PRO A 238 -8.38 -5.65 17.83
N GLU A 239 -8.44 -4.39 17.38
CA GLU A 239 -9.53 -3.81 16.59
C GLU A 239 -8.98 -3.18 15.28
N PRO A 240 -8.39 -3.99 14.36
CA PRO A 240 -7.61 -3.45 13.25
C PRO A 240 -8.47 -2.68 12.24
N LEU A 241 -9.74 -3.06 12.03
CA LEU A 241 -10.64 -2.33 11.13
C LEU A 241 -11.06 -0.97 11.69
N LYS A 242 -11.27 -0.89 13.02
CA LYS A 242 -11.55 0.39 13.68
C LYS A 242 -10.37 1.34 13.54
N GLU A 243 -9.16 0.85 13.75
CA GLU A 243 -7.94 1.64 13.59
C GLU A 243 -7.70 2.01 12.13
N LEU A 244 -7.87 1.08 11.18
CA LEU A 244 -7.74 1.37 9.75
C LEU A 244 -8.70 2.48 9.30
N ARG A 245 -9.96 2.45 9.78
CA ARG A 245 -10.96 3.49 9.50
C ARG A 245 -10.53 4.85 10.07
N ARG A 246 -9.99 4.87 11.29
CA ARG A 246 -9.42 6.08 11.89
C ARG A 246 -8.28 6.65 11.04
N LEU A 247 -7.39 5.78 10.53
CA LEU A 247 -6.28 6.17 9.65
C LEU A 247 -6.77 6.71 8.30
N VAL A 248 -7.84 6.15 7.71
CA VAL A 248 -8.45 6.69 6.48
C VAL A 248 -8.95 8.10 6.70
N VAL A 249 -9.66 8.36 7.80
CA VAL A 249 -10.14 9.72 8.13
C VAL A 249 -8.97 10.67 8.33
N LEU A 250 -7.93 10.24 9.04
CA LEU A 250 -6.73 11.04 9.29
C LEU A 250 -6.00 11.37 7.97
N GLN A 251 -5.81 10.38 7.09
CA GLN A 251 -5.18 10.62 5.78
C GLN A 251 -5.98 11.61 4.93
N ARG A 252 -7.31 11.53 4.94
CA ARG A 252 -8.16 12.52 4.27
C ARG A 252 -7.92 13.93 4.83
N ALA A 253 -7.79 14.06 6.15
CA ALA A 253 -7.49 15.34 6.78
C ALA A 253 -6.10 15.88 6.31
N TYR A 254 -5.07 15.03 6.26
CA TYR A 254 -3.77 15.42 5.70
C TYR A 254 -3.82 15.76 4.21
N ASN A 255 -4.64 15.09 3.42
CA ASN A 255 -4.83 15.44 2.00
C ASN A 255 -5.44 16.85 1.86
N HIS A 256 -6.40 17.23 2.72
CA HIS A 256 -6.92 18.60 2.78
C HIS A 256 -5.85 19.61 3.23
N MET A 257 -4.99 19.26 4.20
CA MET A 257 -3.87 20.12 4.59
C MET A 257 -2.94 20.41 3.40
N ASN A 258 -2.52 19.37 2.69
CA ASN A 258 -1.67 19.49 1.50
C ASN A 258 -2.32 20.31 0.38
N ALA A 259 -3.65 20.14 0.18
CA ALA A 259 -4.40 20.95 -0.78
C ALA A 259 -4.46 22.42 -0.36
N GLY A 260 -4.57 22.68 0.94
CA GLY A 260 -4.51 24.02 1.53
C GLY A 260 -3.15 24.68 1.29
N ASP A 261 -2.05 23.97 1.53
CA ASP A 261 -0.70 24.47 1.29
C ASP A 261 -0.48 24.83 -0.20
N LEU A 262 -0.91 23.96 -1.11
CA LEU A 262 -0.87 24.24 -2.55
C LEU A 262 -1.76 25.43 -2.97
N ALA A 263 -2.87 25.66 -2.29
CA ALA A 263 -3.71 26.83 -2.53
C ALA A 263 -3.02 28.12 -2.05
N VAL A 264 -2.32 28.10 -0.91
CA VAL A 264 -1.49 29.23 -0.45
C VAL A 264 -0.40 29.57 -1.48
N GLU A 265 0.32 28.60 -1.99
CA GLU A 265 1.35 28.81 -3.01
C GLU A 265 0.78 29.48 -4.29
N ARG A 266 -0.46 29.13 -4.66
CA ARG A 266 -1.17 29.73 -5.80
C ARG A 266 -1.84 31.07 -5.48
N LYS A 267 -1.72 31.55 -4.23
CA LYS A 267 -2.40 32.75 -3.71
C LYS A 267 -3.94 32.65 -3.72
N ASP A 268 -4.48 31.41 -3.71
CA ASP A 268 -5.90 31.14 -3.52
C ASP A 268 -6.22 31.06 -2.02
N ASN A 269 -6.30 32.20 -1.38
CA ASN A 269 -6.56 32.28 0.07
C ASN A 269 -7.91 31.68 0.46
N GLN A 270 -8.93 31.78 -0.38
CA GLN A 270 -10.24 31.20 -0.10
C GLN A 270 -10.22 29.66 -0.22
N GLY A 271 -9.54 29.14 -1.23
CA GLY A 271 -9.27 27.71 -1.38
C GLY A 271 -8.54 27.16 -0.16
N ALA A 272 -7.45 27.81 0.24
CA ALA A 272 -6.68 27.40 1.40
C ALA A 272 -7.52 27.32 2.69
N LEU A 273 -8.36 28.33 2.95
CA LEU A 273 -9.24 28.33 4.12
C LEU A 273 -10.28 27.21 4.09
N ARG A 274 -10.88 26.95 2.93
CA ARG A 274 -11.81 25.81 2.79
C ARG A 274 -11.11 24.49 3.12
N GLU A 275 -9.92 24.27 2.57
CA GLU A 275 -9.16 23.04 2.75
C GLU A 275 -8.71 22.86 4.21
N TYR A 276 -8.12 23.87 4.85
CA TYR A 276 -7.72 23.78 6.26
C TYR A 276 -8.92 23.59 7.21
N SER A 277 -10.06 24.23 6.90
CA SER A 277 -11.29 24.03 7.68
C SER A 277 -11.80 22.60 7.55
N ALA A 278 -11.75 22.02 6.35
CA ALA A 278 -12.11 20.62 6.11
C ALA A 278 -11.18 19.66 6.86
N ALA A 279 -9.87 19.91 6.84
CA ALA A 279 -8.90 19.13 7.61
C ALA A 279 -9.21 19.14 9.11
N ALA A 280 -9.43 20.33 9.68
CA ALA A 280 -9.77 20.51 11.10
C ALA A 280 -11.09 19.83 11.48
N ALA A 281 -12.09 19.84 10.59
CA ALA A 281 -13.37 19.17 10.82
C ALA A 281 -13.24 17.63 10.82
N LEU A 282 -12.36 17.06 9.98
CA LEU A 282 -12.10 15.63 9.94
C LEU A 282 -11.28 15.13 11.13
N ALA A 283 -10.38 15.96 11.67
CA ALA A 283 -9.51 15.60 12.79
C ALA A 283 -9.52 16.70 13.89
N PRO A 284 -10.64 16.94 14.56
CA PRO A 284 -10.79 18.06 15.50
C PRO A 284 -9.88 17.96 16.74
N GLY A 285 -9.36 16.78 17.03
CA GLY A 285 -8.35 16.55 18.09
C GLY A 285 -6.91 16.74 17.66
N SER A 286 -6.64 17.01 16.38
CA SER A 286 -5.27 17.19 15.87
C SER A 286 -4.80 18.61 16.11
N THR A 287 -3.93 18.78 17.10
CA THR A 287 -3.27 20.07 17.40
C THR A 287 -2.50 20.59 16.19
N GLU A 288 -1.87 19.71 15.41
CA GLU A 288 -1.10 20.06 14.23
C GLU A 288 -1.97 20.75 13.16
N MET A 289 -3.15 20.19 12.85
CA MET A 289 -4.02 20.76 11.82
C MET A 289 -4.53 22.15 12.21
N VAL A 290 -4.87 22.33 13.48
CA VAL A 290 -5.26 23.66 14.02
C VAL A 290 -4.09 24.64 13.94
N TYR A 291 -2.86 24.18 14.23
CA TYR A 291 -1.66 25.02 14.17
C TYR A 291 -1.38 25.54 12.75
N TRP A 292 -1.35 24.65 11.76
CA TRP A 292 -1.05 25.06 10.39
C TRP A 292 -2.17 25.92 9.79
N HIS A 293 -3.43 25.68 10.17
CA HIS A 293 -4.53 26.60 9.84
C HIS A 293 -4.27 28.01 10.42
N ALA A 294 -3.83 28.11 11.67
CA ALA A 294 -3.48 29.40 12.29
C ALA A 294 -2.31 30.08 11.56
N VAL A 295 -1.26 29.34 11.19
CA VAL A 295 -0.12 29.86 10.40
C VAL A 295 -0.60 30.38 9.04
N ALA A 296 -1.47 29.66 8.37
CA ALA A 296 -2.04 30.10 7.08
C ALA A 296 -2.84 31.41 7.21
N LEU A 297 -3.65 31.56 8.26
CA LEU A 297 -4.37 32.80 8.53
C LEU A 297 -3.42 33.98 8.72
N VAL A 298 -2.30 33.81 9.45
CA VAL A 298 -1.25 34.84 9.60
C VAL A 298 -0.68 35.24 8.24
N ASN A 299 -0.33 34.27 7.41
CA ASN A 299 0.25 34.52 6.07
C ASN A 299 -0.74 35.22 5.13
N MET A 300 -2.05 35.10 5.37
CA MET A 300 -3.11 35.82 4.69
C MET A 300 -3.39 37.22 5.27
N GLY A 301 -2.67 37.65 6.31
CA GLY A 301 -2.91 38.92 7.03
C GLY A 301 -4.06 38.87 8.02
N ARG A 302 -4.69 37.70 8.24
CA ARG A 302 -5.85 37.49 9.14
C ARG A 302 -5.39 37.13 10.55
N VAL A 303 -4.46 37.92 11.10
CA VAL A 303 -3.79 37.65 12.39
C VAL A 303 -4.80 37.50 13.54
N ASP A 304 -5.83 38.37 13.63
CA ASP A 304 -6.81 38.33 14.72
C ASP A 304 -7.57 37.00 14.78
N GLU A 305 -7.89 36.43 13.64
CA GLU A 305 -8.56 35.14 13.54
C GLU A 305 -7.66 33.94 13.87
N SER A 306 -6.35 34.08 13.73
CA SER A 306 -5.39 33.03 14.08
C SER A 306 -5.16 32.91 15.59
N LEU A 307 -5.31 34.01 16.35
CA LEU A 307 -4.96 34.03 17.77
C LEU A 307 -5.73 33.02 18.64
N PRO A 308 -7.06 32.83 18.49
CA PRO A 308 -7.77 31.79 19.21
C PRO A 308 -7.24 30.38 18.93
N LEU A 309 -6.86 30.11 17.67
CA LEU A 309 -6.29 28.81 17.26
C LEU A 309 -4.93 28.59 17.90
N PHE A 310 -4.04 29.57 17.85
CA PHE A 310 -2.74 29.48 18.54
C PHE A 310 -2.91 29.26 20.04
N ARG A 311 -3.87 29.96 20.69
CA ARG A 311 -4.18 29.76 22.12
C ARG A 311 -4.59 28.31 22.39
N GLN A 312 -5.47 27.74 21.59
CA GLN A 312 -5.89 26.33 21.70
C GLN A 312 -4.68 25.41 21.62
N VAL A 313 -3.83 25.61 20.61
CA VAL A 313 -2.65 24.79 20.34
C VAL A 313 -1.62 24.89 21.47
N PHE A 314 -1.27 26.09 21.89
CA PHE A 314 -0.28 26.32 22.95
C PHE A 314 -0.73 25.81 24.31
N LYS A 315 -2.06 25.80 24.56
CA LYS A 315 -2.64 25.19 25.75
C LYS A 315 -2.53 23.67 25.72
N ALA A 316 -2.66 23.05 24.54
CA ALA A 316 -2.58 21.61 24.37
C ALA A 316 -1.15 21.10 24.49
N ASP A 317 -0.17 21.80 23.86
CA ASP A 317 1.25 21.44 23.90
C ASP A 317 2.13 22.69 23.70
N LYS A 318 2.93 23.00 24.71
CA LYS A 318 3.85 24.15 24.73
C LYS A 318 5.01 24.05 23.72
N ASN A 319 5.27 22.88 23.16
CA ASN A 319 6.28 22.73 22.11
C ASN A 319 5.95 23.57 20.87
N TRP A 320 4.66 23.73 20.55
CA TRP A 320 4.23 24.59 19.45
C TRP A 320 4.57 26.07 19.68
N LEU A 321 4.51 26.54 20.93
CA LEU A 321 4.95 27.89 21.27
C LEU A 321 6.47 28.06 20.98
N THR A 322 7.28 27.06 21.33
CA THR A 322 8.71 27.05 21.04
C THR A 322 9.00 26.94 19.54
N LEU A 323 8.18 26.22 18.78
CA LEU A 323 8.30 26.08 17.33
C LEU A 323 8.03 27.40 16.59
N THR A 324 7.06 28.18 17.04
CA THR A 324 6.52 29.35 16.31
C THR A 324 7.61 30.35 15.87
N PRO A 325 8.54 30.83 16.70
CA PRO A 325 9.58 31.75 16.25
C PRO A 325 10.57 31.11 15.26
N ARG A 326 10.74 29.80 15.27
CA ARG A 326 11.60 29.08 14.31
C ARG A 326 11.02 29.12 12.89
N LEU A 327 9.70 29.22 12.72
CA LEU A 327 9.02 29.31 11.43
C LEU A 327 9.36 30.62 10.68
N VAL A 328 9.70 31.70 11.41
CA VAL A 328 10.15 32.97 10.81
C VAL A 328 11.47 32.79 10.07
N THR A 329 12.40 32.05 10.65
CA THR A 329 13.69 31.74 10.02
C THR A 329 13.52 30.84 8.80
N ALA A 330 12.57 29.90 8.86
CA ALA A 330 12.23 29.01 7.75
C ALA A 330 11.37 29.67 6.64
N GLY A 331 10.95 30.94 6.85
CA GLY A 331 10.10 31.64 5.87
C GLY A 331 8.63 31.21 5.88
N GLN A 332 8.19 30.44 6.88
CA GLN A 332 6.83 29.96 7.03
C GLN A 332 5.91 30.94 7.79
N LEU A 333 6.47 31.94 8.46
CA LEU A 333 5.81 33.06 9.08
C LEU A 333 6.49 34.38 8.66
N PRO A 334 5.75 35.51 8.62
CA PRO A 334 6.31 36.80 8.23
C PRO A 334 7.37 37.29 9.21
N LYS A 335 8.37 38.02 8.68
CA LYS A 335 9.42 38.68 9.49
C LYS A 335 8.89 39.97 10.15
N ASP A 336 7.70 39.92 10.75
CA ASP A 336 7.07 41.02 11.48
C ASP A 336 7.06 40.70 12.97
N GLN A 337 7.98 41.35 13.72
CA GLN A 337 8.13 41.09 15.16
C GLN A 337 6.83 41.41 15.93
N LYS A 338 6.06 42.43 15.53
CA LYS A 338 4.81 42.77 16.20
C LYS A 338 3.75 41.67 16.06
N VAL A 339 3.70 41.04 14.87
CA VAL A 339 2.81 39.88 14.63
C VAL A 339 3.25 38.70 15.48
N ILE A 340 4.53 38.39 15.48
CA ILE A 340 5.07 37.26 16.26
C ILE A 340 4.84 37.47 17.77
N ASP A 341 5.06 38.67 18.29
CA ASP A 341 4.80 38.98 19.71
C ASP A 341 3.31 38.80 20.08
N ARG A 342 2.39 39.17 19.17
CA ARG A 342 0.95 38.93 19.38
C ARG A 342 0.61 37.46 19.44
N ILE A 343 1.18 36.66 18.54
CA ILE A 343 1.00 35.19 18.51
C ILE A 343 1.52 34.57 19.82
N LEU A 344 2.74 34.92 20.23
CA LEU A 344 3.36 34.37 21.46
C LEU A 344 2.58 34.77 22.72
N LYS A 345 2.03 36.01 22.77
CA LYS A 345 1.15 36.47 23.87
C LYS A 345 -0.17 35.70 23.93
N ALA A 346 -0.62 35.07 22.86
CA ALA A 346 -1.83 34.24 22.88
C ALA A 346 -1.70 32.97 23.74
N ALA A 347 -0.48 32.62 24.18
CA ALA A 347 -0.22 31.53 25.12
C ALA A 347 -0.66 31.83 26.57
N ASN A 348 -0.86 33.10 26.90
CA ASN A 348 -1.31 33.60 28.22
C ASN A 348 -2.80 33.88 28.14
#